data_7d5723d4d49e7a8dc7487b3d2f877969
#
_entry.id   7d5723d4d49e7a8dc7487b3d2f877969
#
_cell.length_a   1.000
_cell.length_b   1.000
_cell.length_c   1.000
_cell.angle_alpha   90.00
_cell.angle_beta   90.00
_cell.angle_gamma   90.00
#
_symmetry.space_group_name_H-M   'P 1'
#
loop_
_entity.id
_entity.type
_entity.pdbx_description
1 polymer ?
#
loop_
_entity_poly.entity_id
_entity_poly.type
_entity_poly.pdbx_seq_one_letter_code
_entity_poly.pdbx_strand_id
1 'polypeptide(L)'
;LFEGASYWTAALGFTLFFFLFDDFTRFLVHFALHRIPALWDFHKFHHSAETLTPLTVTRTHPVEGLIFTARSALVQGVTIAGFVFLFGNQVDLLTIFGVNIFVVTFHGLGSNLRHSHIAIRYPQAVERLLMSPAQHQLHHSQSEKHYDRNFGVALSVWDRMFGSFHHSVSETLSFGIGKETARFTGSIWSMYWLPVSSLARRITRALFANTRQVASAIPRFLARNY
;
A
#
# COMPACT_ATOMS: atom_id res chain seq x y z
N LEU A 1 -8.43 32.74 1.89
CA LEU A 1 -9.73 32.67 2.58
C LEU A 1 -9.59 32.91 4.08
N PHE A 2 -8.59 32.34 4.72
CA PHE A 2 -8.32 32.43 6.17
C PHE A 2 -7.02 33.19 6.45
N GLU A 3 -6.76 34.29 5.74
CA GLU A 3 -5.52 35.09 5.85
C GLU A 3 -5.30 35.71 7.27
N GLY A 4 -6.38 35.87 8.04
CA GLY A 4 -6.33 36.32 9.44
C GLY A 4 -6.11 35.20 10.45
N ALA A 5 -5.98 33.95 10.05
CA ALA A 5 -5.72 32.84 10.95
C ALA A 5 -4.29 32.94 11.52
N SER A 6 -4.09 32.40 12.74
CA SER A 6 -2.75 32.34 13.28
C SER A 6 -1.87 31.35 12.52
N TYR A 7 -0.56 31.59 12.51
CA TYR A 7 0.43 30.65 12.00
C TYR A 7 0.22 29.22 12.55
N TRP A 8 0.00 29.09 13.85
CA TRP A 8 -0.20 27.81 14.51
C TRP A 8 -1.46 27.09 14.04
N THR A 9 -2.53 27.84 13.74
CA THR A 9 -3.76 27.25 13.18
C THR A 9 -3.49 26.64 11.80
N ALA A 10 -2.79 27.37 10.94
CA ALA A 10 -2.41 26.87 9.61
C ALA A 10 -1.44 25.69 9.71
N ALA A 11 -0.40 25.78 10.53
CA ALA A 11 0.62 24.75 10.68
C ALA A 11 0.07 23.43 11.27
N LEU A 12 -0.74 23.50 12.32
CA LEU A 12 -1.37 22.32 12.93
C LEU A 12 -2.40 21.70 11.98
N GLY A 13 -3.22 22.53 11.34
CA GLY A 13 -4.19 22.08 10.32
C GLY A 13 -3.49 21.39 9.15
N PHE A 14 -2.42 21.98 8.63
CA PHE A 14 -1.61 21.40 7.56
C PHE A 14 -1.02 20.04 7.98
N THR A 15 -0.41 19.98 9.17
CA THR A 15 0.22 18.76 9.70
C THR A 15 -0.79 17.63 9.84
N LEU A 16 -1.94 17.91 10.45
CA LEU A 16 -2.98 16.91 10.68
C LEU A 16 -3.59 16.43 9.36
N PHE A 17 -3.96 17.37 8.49
CA PHE A 17 -4.53 17.02 7.18
C PHE A 17 -3.54 16.22 6.34
N PHE A 18 -2.28 16.67 6.26
CA PHE A 18 -1.24 15.96 5.52
C PHE A 18 -1.05 14.54 6.05
N PHE A 19 -0.93 14.35 7.37
CA PHE A 19 -0.75 13.05 7.99
C PHE A 19 -1.92 12.11 7.67
N LEU A 20 -3.15 12.56 7.86
CA LEU A 20 -4.34 11.74 7.60
C LEU A 20 -4.48 11.41 6.11
N PHE A 21 -4.23 12.37 5.24
CA PHE A 21 -4.34 12.17 3.79
C PHE A 21 -3.21 11.29 3.25
N ASP A 22 -1.98 11.45 3.73
CA ASP A 22 -0.84 10.59 3.39
C ASP A 22 -1.10 9.15 3.83
N ASP A 23 -1.51 8.92 5.07
CA ASP A 23 -1.77 7.60 5.62
C ASP A 23 -2.95 6.91 4.93
N PHE A 24 -4.05 7.63 4.70
CA PHE A 24 -5.19 7.12 3.95
C PHE A 24 -4.84 6.69 2.53
N THR A 25 -4.09 7.52 1.81
CA THR A 25 -3.70 7.18 0.44
C THR A 25 -2.67 6.05 0.38
N ARG A 26 -1.81 5.90 1.40
CA ARG A 26 -0.95 4.70 1.56
C ARG A 26 -1.79 3.45 1.72
N PHE A 27 -2.80 3.49 2.60
CA PHE A 27 -3.75 2.42 2.77
C PHE A 27 -4.43 2.06 1.44
N LEU A 28 -4.96 3.04 0.69
CA LEU A 28 -5.62 2.79 -0.59
C LEU A 28 -4.72 2.14 -1.62
N VAL A 29 -3.47 2.60 -1.75
CA VAL A 29 -2.51 1.98 -2.67
C VAL A 29 -2.20 0.56 -2.22
N HIS A 30 -1.92 0.33 -0.95
CA HIS A 30 -1.63 -1.00 -0.41
C HIS A 30 -2.81 -1.96 -0.59
N PHE A 31 -4.03 -1.49 -0.29
CA PHE A 31 -5.25 -2.23 -0.56
C PHE A 31 -5.40 -2.59 -2.05
N ALA A 32 -5.13 -1.65 -2.97
CA ALA A 32 -5.18 -1.89 -4.40
C ALA A 32 -4.10 -2.89 -4.87
N LEU A 33 -2.90 -2.85 -4.29
CA LEU A 33 -1.81 -3.80 -4.58
C LEU A 33 -2.22 -5.25 -4.26
N HIS A 34 -3.06 -5.46 -3.25
CA HIS A 34 -3.60 -6.78 -2.92
C HIS A 34 -4.84 -7.17 -3.72
N ARG A 35 -5.71 -6.20 -4.04
CA ARG A 35 -7.02 -6.47 -4.68
C ARG A 35 -6.96 -6.53 -6.21
N ILE A 36 -6.00 -5.87 -6.83
CA ILE A 36 -5.86 -5.85 -8.29
C ILE A 36 -4.78 -6.87 -8.69
N PRO A 37 -5.15 -7.98 -9.38
CA PRO A 37 -4.20 -9.06 -9.68
C PRO A 37 -2.94 -8.63 -10.43
N ALA A 38 -3.03 -7.60 -11.30
CA ALA A 38 -1.89 -7.05 -12.01
C ALA A 38 -0.92 -6.31 -11.08
N LEU A 39 -1.44 -5.63 -10.05
CA LEU A 39 -0.63 -4.93 -9.04
C LEU A 39 -0.07 -5.92 -8.01
N TRP A 40 -0.85 -6.94 -7.66
CA TRP A 40 -0.40 -8.03 -6.79
C TRP A 40 0.82 -8.75 -7.35
N ASP A 41 0.92 -8.94 -8.66
CA ASP A 41 2.08 -9.55 -9.28
C ASP A 41 3.39 -8.81 -8.95
N PHE A 42 3.37 -7.49 -8.75
CA PHE A 42 4.52 -6.70 -8.31
C PHE A 42 4.71 -6.76 -6.79
N HIS A 43 3.63 -6.71 -6.03
CA HIS A 43 3.65 -6.69 -4.56
C HIS A 43 4.02 -8.06 -3.95
N LYS A 44 3.81 -9.17 -4.67
CA LYS A 44 4.28 -10.51 -4.30
C LYS A 44 5.77 -10.54 -3.95
N PHE A 45 6.58 -9.69 -4.58
CA PHE A 45 8.00 -9.60 -4.26
C PHE A 45 8.23 -9.18 -2.80
N HIS A 46 7.43 -8.23 -2.31
CA HIS A 46 7.45 -7.81 -0.92
C HIS A 46 7.02 -8.95 0.03
N HIS A 47 5.92 -9.61 -0.28
CA HIS A 47 5.38 -10.72 0.52
C HIS A 47 6.16 -12.03 0.41
N SER A 48 7.08 -12.17 -0.54
CA SER A 48 7.89 -13.39 -0.68
C SER A 48 9.03 -13.50 0.35
N ALA A 49 9.16 -12.58 1.29
CA ALA A 49 10.10 -12.68 2.39
C ALA A 49 9.65 -13.76 3.39
N GLU A 50 10.46 -14.78 3.62
CA GLU A 50 10.21 -15.85 4.61
C GLU A 50 10.64 -15.45 6.01
N THR A 51 11.43 -14.40 6.13
CA THR A 51 11.84 -13.79 7.40
C THR A 51 11.67 -12.29 7.30
N LEU A 52 10.93 -11.72 8.24
CA LEU A 52 10.77 -10.27 8.33
C LEU A 52 11.96 -9.66 9.06
N THR A 53 12.60 -8.71 8.42
CA THR A 53 13.68 -7.89 8.98
C THR A 53 13.41 -6.43 8.66
N PRO A 54 14.03 -5.45 9.33
CA PRO A 54 13.90 -4.05 8.96
C PRO A 54 14.18 -3.76 7.48
N LEU A 55 15.04 -4.56 6.84
CA LEU A 55 15.33 -4.45 5.41
C LEU A 55 14.19 -4.95 4.51
N THR A 56 13.22 -5.70 5.04
CA THR A 56 12.07 -6.16 4.25
C THR A 56 11.26 -4.99 3.69
N VAL A 57 11.27 -3.83 4.34
CA VAL A 57 10.61 -2.61 3.84
C VAL A 57 11.17 -2.15 2.48
N THR A 58 12.44 -2.43 2.20
CA THR A 58 13.10 -2.07 0.93
C THR A 58 12.92 -3.11 -0.16
N ARG A 59 12.32 -4.27 0.18
CA ARG A 59 12.03 -5.35 -0.76
C ARG A 59 10.79 -5.00 -1.58
N THR A 60 10.92 -4.02 -2.48
CA THR A 60 9.84 -3.53 -3.33
C THR A 60 10.25 -3.56 -4.79
N HIS A 61 9.29 -3.84 -5.67
CA HIS A 61 9.52 -3.76 -7.12
C HIS A 61 9.58 -2.27 -7.57
N PRO A 62 10.43 -1.87 -8.53
CA PRO A 62 10.52 -0.48 -8.99
C PRO A 62 9.18 0.12 -9.44
N VAL A 63 8.29 -0.67 -10.04
CA VAL A 63 6.94 -0.23 -10.42
C VAL A 63 6.12 0.15 -9.20
N GLU A 64 6.20 -0.63 -8.13
CA GLU A 64 5.54 -0.31 -6.86
C GLU A 64 6.13 0.96 -6.25
N GLY A 65 7.48 1.08 -6.26
CA GLY A 65 8.17 2.30 -5.82
C GLY A 65 7.71 3.54 -6.59
N LEU A 66 7.52 3.44 -7.90
CA LEU A 66 7.00 4.53 -8.74
C LEU A 66 5.57 4.91 -8.36
N ILE A 67 4.69 3.93 -8.11
CA ILE A 67 3.31 4.18 -7.68
C ILE A 67 3.30 4.94 -6.34
N PHE A 68 4.10 4.50 -5.35
CA PHE A 68 4.19 5.20 -4.06
C PHE A 68 4.80 6.60 -4.18
N THR A 69 5.79 6.79 -5.05
CA THR A 69 6.39 8.11 -5.31
C THR A 69 5.39 9.06 -5.95
N ALA A 70 4.68 8.61 -7.00
CA ALA A 70 3.65 9.41 -7.67
C ALA A 70 2.52 9.79 -6.70
N ARG A 71 2.04 8.83 -5.88
CA ARG A 71 1.08 9.08 -4.80
C ARG A 71 1.60 10.15 -3.84
N SER A 72 2.85 10.02 -3.39
CA SER A 72 3.44 10.96 -2.42
C SER A 72 3.54 12.37 -2.99
N ALA A 73 3.97 12.51 -4.24
CA ALA A 73 4.02 13.79 -4.94
C ALA A 73 2.62 14.42 -5.08
N LEU A 74 1.60 13.61 -5.41
CA LEU A 74 0.21 14.07 -5.50
C LEU A 74 -0.30 14.58 -4.15
N VAL A 75 -0.11 13.81 -3.08
CA VAL A 75 -0.55 14.19 -1.72
C VAL A 75 0.12 15.47 -1.27
N GLN A 76 1.43 15.61 -1.47
CA GLN A 76 2.15 16.84 -1.13
C GLN A 76 1.64 18.02 -1.96
N GLY A 77 1.54 17.85 -3.28
CA GLY A 77 1.08 18.92 -4.17
C GLY A 77 -0.33 19.40 -3.83
N VAL A 78 -1.27 18.48 -3.64
CA VAL A 78 -2.67 18.82 -3.27
C VAL A 78 -2.74 19.50 -1.91
N THR A 79 -2.01 18.99 -0.92
CA THR A 79 -2.02 19.58 0.42
C THR A 79 -1.41 20.97 0.42
N ILE A 80 -0.24 21.16 -0.19
CA ILE A 80 0.43 22.47 -0.27
C ILE A 80 -0.46 23.45 -1.01
N ALA A 81 -0.93 23.11 -2.21
CA ALA A 81 -1.79 24.00 -3.01
C ALA A 81 -3.08 24.37 -2.27
N GLY A 82 -3.74 23.40 -1.63
CA GLY A 82 -4.96 23.65 -0.86
C GLY A 82 -4.72 24.59 0.33
N PHE A 83 -3.67 24.36 1.10
CA PHE A 83 -3.38 25.21 2.26
C PHE A 83 -2.84 26.59 1.89
N VAL A 84 -2.03 26.71 0.84
CA VAL A 84 -1.62 28.02 0.30
C VAL A 84 -2.85 28.80 -0.20
N PHE A 85 -3.79 28.15 -0.86
CA PHE A 85 -5.05 28.77 -1.27
C PHE A 85 -5.91 29.25 -0.08
N LEU A 86 -5.98 28.44 0.99
CA LEU A 86 -6.80 28.76 2.16
C LEU A 86 -6.16 29.79 3.08
N PHE A 87 -4.85 29.71 3.35
CA PHE A 87 -4.14 30.44 4.38
C PHE A 87 -3.08 31.41 3.86
N GLY A 88 -2.84 31.45 2.55
CA GLY A 88 -1.86 32.33 1.93
C GLY A 88 -0.44 32.09 2.47
N ASN A 89 0.24 33.15 2.84
CA ASN A 89 1.63 33.15 3.33
C ASN A 89 1.83 32.52 4.72
N GLN A 90 0.77 32.04 5.38
CA GLN A 90 0.89 31.34 6.68
C GLN A 90 1.48 29.93 6.52
N VAL A 91 1.49 29.38 5.30
CA VAL A 91 2.12 28.09 4.98
C VAL A 91 3.47 28.38 4.32
N ASP A 92 4.51 28.33 5.11
CA ASP A 92 5.88 28.57 4.67
C ASP A 92 6.68 27.27 4.45
N LEU A 93 7.90 27.42 3.94
CA LEU A 93 8.80 26.30 3.71
C LEU A 93 9.16 25.56 5.01
N LEU A 94 9.20 26.26 6.15
CA LEU A 94 9.51 25.64 7.45
C LEU A 94 8.40 24.71 7.90
N THR A 95 7.13 25.10 7.71
CA THR A 95 5.96 24.25 7.99
C THR A 95 5.99 23.00 7.12
N ILE A 96 6.18 23.15 5.81
CA ILE A 96 6.24 22.04 4.86
C ILE A 96 7.40 21.09 5.20
N PHE A 97 8.58 21.64 5.52
CA PHE A 97 9.77 20.87 5.85
C PHE A 97 9.62 20.14 7.19
N GLY A 98 9.06 20.80 8.20
CA GLY A 98 8.82 20.20 9.51
C GLY A 98 7.88 19.01 9.46
N VAL A 99 6.79 19.10 8.70
CA VAL A 99 5.87 17.96 8.48
C VAL A 99 6.56 16.81 7.74
N ASN A 100 7.37 17.11 6.73
CA ASN A 100 8.12 16.06 6.03
C ASN A 100 9.11 15.36 6.97
N ILE A 101 9.80 16.06 7.85
CA ILE A 101 10.67 15.45 8.87
C ILE A 101 9.87 14.54 9.81
N PHE A 102 8.71 15.01 10.31
CA PHE A 102 7.85 14.23 11.17
C PHE A 102 7.40 12.92 10.48
N VAL A 103 6.90 13.00 9.26
CA VAL A 103 6.43 11.84 8.47
C VAL A 103 7.58 10.88 8.20
N VAL A 104 8.75 11.37 7.80
CA VAL A 104 9.94 10.53 7.54
C VAL A 104 10.39 9.82 8.83
N THR A 105 10.44 10.54 9.95
CA THR A 105 10.84 9.95 11.23
C THR A 105 9.82 8.89 11.69
N PHE A 106 8.52 9.23 11.63
CA PHE A 106 7.45 8.31 12.02
C PHE A 106 7.46 7.03 11.17
N HIS A 107 7.54 7.16 9.84
CA HIS A 107 7.58 6.00 8.95
C HIS A 107 8.91 5.26 9.02
N GLY A 108 10.02 5.95 9.18
CA GLY A 108 11.35 5.35 9.33
C GLY A 108 11.44 4.43 10.54
N LEU A 109 10.97 4.88 11.69
CA LEU A 109 10.91 4.07 12.90
C LEU A 109 9.80 3.02 12.83
N GLY A 110 8.57 3.42 12.48
CA GLY A 110 7.41 2.52 12.46
C GLY A 110 7.51 1.43 11.39
N SER A 111 7.98 1.75 10.19
CA SER A 111 8.13 0.77 9.10
C SER A 111 9.15 -0.31 9.44
N ASN A 112 10.27 0.08 10.06
CA ASN A 112 11.29 -0.85 10.49
C ASN A 112 10.78 -1.82 11.57
N LEU A 113 10.01 -1.32 12.53
CA LEU A 113 9.40 -2.15 13.57
C LEU A 113 8.35 -3.11 13.01
N ARG A 114 7.53 -2.69 12.06
CA ARG A 114 6.49 -3.53 11.44
C ARG A 114 7.06 -4.72 10.69
N HIS A 115 8.20 -4.56 10.02
CA HIS A 115 8.88 -5.63 9.32
C HIS A 115 9.99 -6.29 10.15
N SER A 116 10.06 -6.04 11.46
CA SER A 116 11.03 -6.70 12.34
C SER A 116 10.54 -8.11 12.74
N HIS A 117 11.44 -8.88 13.33
CA HIS A 117 11.11 -10.17 13.97
C HIS A 117 10.44 -10.00 15.35
N ILE A 118 10.32 -8.77 15.85
CA ILE A 118 9.76 -8.45 17.17
C ILE A 118 8.27 -8.18 17.03
N ALA A 119 7.42 -9.07 17.55
CA ALA A 119 5.98 -8.96 17.51
C ALA A 119 5.45 -8.03 18.62
N ILE A 120 5.60 -6.72 18.42
CA ILE A 120 5.05 -5.73 19.36
C ILE A 120 3.54 -5.65 19.16
N ARG A 121 2.79 -6.00 20.19
CA ARG A 121 1.32 -5.91 20.22
C ARG A 121 0.89 -4.71 21.05
N TYR A 122 -0.15 -4.05 20.60
CA TYR A 122 -0.83 -3.03 21.41
C TYR A 122 -2.05 -3.63 22.11
N PRO A 123 -2.56 -2.99 23.18
CA PRO A 123 -3.86 -3.32 23.71
C PRO A 123 -4.94 -3.26 22.60
N GLN A 124 -5.93 -4.15 22.63
CA GLN A 124 -6.94 -4.25 21.56
C GLN A 124 -7.66 -2.94 21.26
N ALA A 125 -7.90 -2.10 22.27
CA ALA A 125 -8.49 -0.78 22.08
C ALA A 125 -7.59 0.14 21.24
N VAL A 126 -6.26 0.07 21.45
CA VAL A 126 -5.27 0.84 20.70
C VAL A 126 -5.12 0.31 19.28
N GLU A 127 -5.12 -1.03 19.09
CA GLU A 127 -5.07 -1.66 17.76
C GLU A 127 -6.25 -1.26 16.85
N ARG A 128 -7.37 -0.87 17.43
CA ARG A 128 -8.52 -0.34 16.67
C ARG A 128 -8.27 1.02 16.04
N LEU A 129 -7.25 1.74 16.50
CA LEU A 129 -6.90 3.09 16.04
C LEU A 129 -5.54 3.11 15.35
N LEU A 130 -4.54 2.47 15.95
CA LEU A 130 -3.15 2.46 15.51
C LEU A 130 -2.73 1.06 15.09
N MET A 131 -2.08 0.94 13.95
CA MET A 131 -1.53 -0.31 13.45
C MET A 131 -0.33 -0.74 14.30
N SER A 132 -0.46 -1.86 15.03
CA SER A 132 0.66 -2.45 15.76
C SER A 132 1.63 -3.17 14.80
N PRO A 133 2.92 -3.28 15.14
CA PRO A 133 3.85 -4.11 14.38
C PRO A 133 3.36 -5.55 14.19
N ALA A 134 2.76 -6.16 15.21
CA ALA A 134 2.22 -7.51 15.14
C ALA A 134 1.02 -7.65 14.19
N GLN A 135 0.18 -6.60 14.05
CA GLN A 135 -0.89 -6.60 13.04
C GLN A 135 -0.34 -6.56 11.62
N HIS A 136 0.74 -5.82 11.39
CA HIS A 136 1.39 -5.80 10.07
C HIS A 136 2.14 -7.11 9.79
N GLN A 137 2.74 -7.74 10.80
CA GLN A 137 3.31 -9.07 10.64
C GLN A 137 2.24 -10.12 10.30
N LEU A 138 1.04 -10.03 10.90
CA LEU A 138 -0.09 -10.87 10.53
C LEU A 138 -0.47 -10.69 9.06
N HIS A 139 -0.42 -9.46 8.54
CA HIS A 139 -0.65 -9.15 7.13
C HIS A 139 0.34 -9.91 6.20
N HIS A 140 1.58 -10.12 6.62
CA HIS A 140 2.58 -10.91 5.89
C HIS A 140 2.45 -12.43 6.07
N SER A 141 1.52 -12.90 6.90
CA SER A 141 1.34 -14.33 7.17
C SER A 141 0.92 -15.09 5.92
N GLN A 142 1.52 -16.26 5.70
CA GLN A 142 1.11 -17.19 4.64
C GLN A 142 -0.17 -18.00 4.96
N SER A 143 -0.78 -17.81 6.12
CA SER A 143 -2.02 -18.49 6.49
C SER A 143 -3.22 -17.84 5.81
N GLU A 144 -4.04 -18.64 5.11
CA GLU A 144 -5.22 -18.17 4.37
C GLU A 144 -6.21 -17.37 5.23
N LYS A 145 -6.33 -17.68 6.53
CA LYS A 145 -7.20 -16.93 7.47
C LYS A 145 -6.75 -15.48 7.67
N HIS A 146 -5.50 -15.16 7.35
CA HIS A 146 -4.91 -13.83 7.48
C HIS A 146 -4.83 -13.06 6.15
N TYR A 147 -5.21 -13.70 5.03
CA TYR A 147 -5.15 -13.03 3.74
C TYR A 147 -6.08 -11.83 3.69
N ASP A 148 -5.62 -10.80 3.03
CA ASP A 148 -6.37 -9.55 2.83
C ASP A 148 -6.77 -8.84 4.14
N ARG A 149 -5.90 -8.89 5.16
CA ARG A 149 -6.08 -8.20 6.44
C ARG A 149 -5.00 -7.16 6.67
N ASN A 150 -5.37 -6.09 7.39
CA ASN A 150 -4.47 -5.09 7.95
C ASN A 150 -3.56 -4.38 6.92
N PHE A 151 -4.16 -3.69 5.97
CA PHE A 151 -3.46 -2.91 4.94
C PHE A 151 -2.95 -1.56 5.46
N GLY A 152 -3.41 -1.11 6.61
CA GLY A 152 -3.04 0.16 7.22
C GLY A 152 -1.55 0.30 7.49
N VAL A 153 -1.08 1.55 7.48
CA VAL A 153 0.33 1.86 7.71
C VAL A 153 0.53 2.44 9.11
N ALA A 154 -0.12 3.55 9.44
CA ALA A 154 -0.12 4.12 10.78
C ALA A 154 -1.45 3.89 11.50
N LEU A 155 -2.56 4.08 10.81
CA LEU A 155 -3.90 3.98 11.36
C LEU A 155 -4.61 2.71 10.88
N SER A 156 -5.16 1.94 11.82
CA SER A 156 -6.03 0.78 11.54
C SER A 156 -7.49 1.18 11.29
N VAL A 157 -7.80 2.46 11.44
CA VAL A 157 -9.16 3.00 11.20
C VAL A 157 -9.63 2.69 9.79
N TRP A 158 -8.73 2.80 8.81
CA TRP A 158 -9.01 2.50 7.40
C TRP A 158 -9.38 1.04 7.20
N ASP A 159 -8.65 0.11 7.82
CA ASP A 159 -8.97 -1.32 7.78
C ASP A 159 -10.34 -1.61 8.36
N ARG A 160 -10.72 -0.92 9.43
CA ARG A 160 -12.06 -1.05 10.00
C ARG A 160 -13.15 -0.53 9.08
N MET A 161 -12.91 0.59 8.41
CA MET A 161 -13.86 1.17 7.45
C MET A 161 -14.04 0.30 6.20
N PHE A 162 -12.98 -0.38 5.76
CA PHE A 162 -12.98 -1.21 4.56
C PHE A 162 -13.14 -2.72 4.84
N GLY A 163 -13.32 -3.11 6.10
CA GLY A 163 -13.61 -4.50 6.49
C GLY A 163 -12.39 -5.44 6.46
N SER A 164 -11.18 -4.90 6.40
CA SER A 164 -9.92 -5.67 6.41
C SER A 164 -9.25 -5.76 7.78
N PHE A 165 -9.82 -5.14 8.82
CA PHE A 165 -9.25 -5.13 10.15
C PHE A 165 -9.18 -6.52 10.79
N HIS A 166 -8.04 -6.82 11.41
CA HIS A 166 -7.84 -7.99 12.26
C HIS A 166 -6.95 -7.62 13.45
N HIS A 167 -7.27 -8.10 14.64
CA HIS A 167 -6.39 -7.96 15.79
C HIS A 167 -5.11 -8.80 15.62
N SER A 168 -4.03 -8.38 16.28
CA SER A 168 -2.82 -9.19 16.37
C SER A 168 -3.12 -10.53 17.07
N VAL A 169 -2.38 -11.57 16.70
CA VAL A 169 -2.54 -12.92 17.25
C VAL A 169 -1.31 -13.32 18.07
N SER A 170 -1.50 -14.28 18.98
CA SER A 170 -0.39 -14.78 19.83
C SER A 170 0.34 -15.99 19.24
N GLU A 171 -0.18 -16.54 18.15
CA GLU A 171 0.42 -17.69 17.49
C GLU A 171 1.70 -17.31 16.74
N THR A 172 2.57 -18.28 16.54
CA THR A 172 3.75 -18.13 15.68
C THR A 172 3.31 -18.04 14.23
N LEU A 173 3.72 -16.96 13.55
CA LEU A 173 3.40 -16.74 12.15
C LEU A 173 4.51 -17.30 11.26
N SER A 174 4.12 -17.88 10.13
CA SER A 174 5.01 -18.23 9.03
C SER A 174 4.79 -17.25 7.89
N PHE A 175 5.87 -16.83 7.23
CA PHE A 175 5.86 -15.79 6.21
C PHE A 175 6.22 -16.35 4.83
N GLY A 176 6.00 -15.55 3.78
CA GLY A 176 6.18 -15.95 2.40
C GLY A 176 4.86 -16.13 1.66
N ILE A 177 4.95 -16.53 0.40
CA ILE A 177 3.80 -16.76 -0.49
C ILE A 177 3.65 -18.24 -0.89
N GLY A 178 3.98 -19.12 0.06
CA GLY A 178 3.90 -20.56 -0.10
C GLY A 178 4.84 -21.07 -1.21
N LYS A 179 4.37 -21.96 -2.06
CA LYS A 179 5.19 -22.58 -3.13
C LYS A 179 5.76 -21.59 -4.14
N GLU A 180 5.16 -20.40 -4.27
CA GLU A 180 5.66 -19.35 -5.18
C GLU A 180 6.91 -18.66 -4.63
N THR A 181 7.18 -18.73 -3.32
CA THR A 181 8.34 -18.07 -2.68
C THR A 181 9.66 -18.43 -3.34
N ALA A 182 9.88 -19.70 -3.64
CA ALA A 182 11.11 -20.19 -4.29
C ALA A 182 11.42 -19.50 -5.62
N ARG A 183 10.39 -19.01 -6.33
CA ARG A 183 10.57 -18.29 -7.61
C ARG A 183 11.20 -16.91 -7.42
N PHE A 184 11.06 -16.32 -6.23
CA PHE A 184 11.56 -14.98 -5.89
C PHE A 184 12.89 -15.02 -5.13
N THR A 185 13.43 -16.20 -4.81
CA THR A 185 14.68 -16.36 -4.04
C THR A 185 15.87 -16.75 -4.89
N GLY A 186 15.67 -17.18 -6.14
CA GLY A 186 16.72 -17.77 -6.96
C GLY A 186 17.69 -16.78 -7.62
N SER A 187 17.24 -15.57 -7.98
CA SER A 187 18.05 -14.56 -8.68
C SER A 187 17.42 -13.18 -8.59
N ILE A 188 18.25 -12.14 -8.47
CA ILE A 188 17.81 -10.75 -8.53
C ILE A 188 17.02 -10.47 -9.83
N TRP A 189 17.49 -11.00 -10.96
CA TRP A 189 16.81 -10.85 -12.25
C TRP A 189 15.42 -11.48 -12.26
N SER A 190 15.26 -12.66 -11.64
CA SER A 190 13.94 -13.29 -11.54
C SER A 190 12.98 -12.46 -10.69
N MET A 191 13.45 -11.85 -9.61
CA MET A 191 12.64 -10.99 -8.75
C MET A 191 12.00 -9.81 -9.51
N TYR A 192 12.76 -9.19 -10.41
CA TYR A 192 12.27 -8.06 -11.20
C TYR A 192 11.51 -8.49 -12.47
N TRP A 193 11.91 -9.60 -13.09
CA TRP A 193 11.32 -10.03 -14.37
C TRP A 193 10.02 -10.82 -14.19
N LEU A 194 9.88 -11.60 -13.12
CA LEU A 194 8.68 -12.41 -12.88
C LEU A 194 7.37 -11.59 -12.86
N PRO A 195 7.28 -10.45 -12.14
CA PRO A 195 6.08 -9.62 -12.15
C PRO A 195 5.73 -9.11 -13.55
N VAL A 196 6.72 -8.62 -14.28
CA VAL A 196 6.54 -8.12 -15.65
C VAL A 196 6.04 -9.21 -16.60
N SER A 197 6.66 -10.40 -16.54
CA SER A 197 6.25 -11.54 -17.36
C SER A 197 4.85 -12.07 -16.98
N SER A 198 4.47 -11.99 -15.71
CA SER A 198 3.12 -12.30 -15.23
C SER A 198 2.10 -11.33 -15.80
N LEU A 199 2.36 -10.05 -15.75
CA LEU A 199 1.50 -9.01 -16.32
C LEU A 199 1.36 -9.20 -17.83
N ALA A 200 2.45 -9.44 -18.56
CA ALA A 200 2.42 -9.71 -20.00
C ALA A 200 1.53 -10.92 -20.33
N ARG A 201 1.67 -12.02 -19.58
CA ARG A 201 0.81 -13.20 -19.75
C ARG A 201 -0.67 -12.91 -19.46
N ARG A 202 -0.99 -12.08 -18.47
CA ARG A 202 -2.38 -11.67 -18.19
C ARG A 202 -2.96 -10.87 -19.34
N ILE A 203 -2.23 -9.90 -19.86
CA ILE A 203 -2.65 -9.06 -20.99
C ILE A 203 -2.89 -9.95 -22.23
N THR A 204 -1.92 -10.82 -22.56
CA THR A 204 -2.03 -11.73 -23.69
C THR A 204 -3.27 -12.62 -23.57
N ARG A 205 -3.49 -13.24 -22.40
CA ARG A 205 -4.68 -14.07 -22.17
C ARG A 205 -5.99 -13.30 -22.33
N ALA A 206 -6.06 -12.07 -21.83
CA ALA A 206 -7.25 -11.22 -21.96
C ALA A 206 -7.54 -10.87 -23.43
N LEU A 207 -6.51 -10.53 -24.21
CA LEU A 207 -6.65 -10.24 -25.63
C LEU A 207 -7.13 -11.48 -26.41
N PHE A 208 -6.53 -12.66 -26.18
CA PHE A 208 -6.94 -13.88 -26.86
C PHE A 208 -8.31 -14.43 -26.41
N ALA A 209 -8.72 -14.18 -25.17
CA ALA A 209 -10.07 -14.52 -24.72
C ALA A 209 -11.11 -13.66 -25.46
N ASN A 210 -10.84 -12.39 -25.64
CA ASN A 210 -11.73 -11.46 -26.34
C ASN A 210 -11.86 -11.79 -27.84
N THR A 211 -10.74 -12.16 -28.50
CA THR A 211 -10.76 -12.59 -29.91
C THR A 211 -11.54 -13.88 -30.12
N ARG A 212 -11.46 -14.86 -29.20
CA ARG A 212 -12.26 -16.10 -29.27
C ARG A 212 -13.76 -15.83 -29.09
N GLN A 213 -14.14 -14.92 -28.20
CA GLN A 213 -15.53 -14.52 -28.00
C GLN A 213 -16.11 -13.82 -29.25
N VAL A 214 -15.35 -12.91 -29.86
CA VAL A 214 -15.73 -12.27 -31.13
C VAL A 214 -15.84 -13.27 -32.25
N ALA A 215 -14.84 -14.16 -32.41
CA ALA A 215 -14.86 -15.20 -33.44
C ALA A 215 -16.03 -16.20 -33.28
N SER A 216 -16.46 -16.50 -32.05
CA SER A 216 -17.62 -17.35 -31.78
C SER A 216 -18.98 -16.64 -31.97
N ALA A 217 -19.01 -15.33 -31.97
CA ALA A 217 -20.22 -14.54 -32.17
C ALA A 217 -20.55 -14.35 -33.68
N ILE A 218 -19.52 -14.31 -34.53
CA ILE A 218 -19.68 -14.11 -35.98
C ILE A 218 -20.57 -15.20 -36.66
N PRO A 219 -20.37 -16.53 -36.42
CA PRO A 219 -21.23 -17.56 -37.02
C PRO A 219 -22.70 -17.47 -36.58
N ARG A 220 -22.96 -17.05 -35.33
CA ARG A 220 -24.32 -16.87 -34.82
C ARG A 220 -25.06 -15.68 -35.44
N PHE A 221 -24.31 -14.64 -35.81
CA PHE A 221 -24.88 -13.46 -36.47
C PHE A 221 -25.24 -13.79 -37.93
N LEU A 222 -24.38 -14.51 -38.64
CA LEU A 222 -24.63 -14.92 -40.03
C LEU A 222 -25.77 -15.97 -40.14
N ALA A 223 -25.92 -16.85 -39.15
CA ALA A 223 -26.99 -17.86 -39.12
C ALA A 223 -28.38 -17.29 -38.78
N ARG A 224 -28.51 -16.07 -38.33
CA ARG A 224 -29.80 -15.39 -38.01
C ARG A 224 -30.37 -14.59 -39.17
N ASN A 225 -29.63 -14.41 -40.25
CA ASN A 225 -30.00 -13.59 -41.38
C ASN A 225 -30.19 -14.39 -42.67
N TYR A 226 -30.34 -15.68 -42.59
CA TYR A 226 -30.77 -16.63 -43.60
C TYR A 226 -31.80 -17.57 -42.96
#